data_505c79e62a0462d6fd6ea40d177af29e
#
_entry.id   505c79e62a0462d6fd6ea40d177af29e
#
_cell.length_a   1.000
_cell.length_b   1.000
_cell.length_c   1.000
_cell.angle_alpha   90.00
_cell.angle_beta   90.00
_cell.angle_gamma   90.00
#
_symmetry.space_group_name_H-M   'P 1'
#
loop_
_entity.id
_entity.type
_entity.pdbx_description
1 polymer ?
#
loop_
_entity_poly.entity_id
_entity_poly.type
_entity_poly.pdbx_seq_one_letter_code
_entity_poly.pdbx_strand_id
1 'polypeptide(L)'
;MTTTEQSPAAATGPDAPRRRGRRPLAAAAGLLSAGVALGAGELVAGLIGPQSSPVVAVGDTVITLVPEPVKAFAIATFGESDKIALVVGTLVVIALYAAVLGVLALRRRTAGVVGITLFGVVGAAAAATGPAGGPLDALPALAGALAGVVALLALMAPLTVPTAGAAQTRSDDDGAPLAERLRASLGAGDRKGAGLDRRRFFLTSAAAAGAAVATGGAGRLLLRRFDVGGARADLALPAPASPAAALPAGADLAERIDGLTPLFTPNREFYRVDTAITVPQIRPADYELSLTGMFGSPRSYTLDDLLGRSDVIERDITLTCVSNTVGGRLAGTARWLGIPLGAFLRENGIRSGSDQLVCRSVDGMTIGAPTRSALEVEDAMLAFGMNGEPLPVEHGFPVRMVIPGLYGYVSACKWLTGIEASTYDAFDAYWTERDWAAQAPIRIASRIDTPAPLRRFPAGRRAIAGVAWAQTRGIGAVEVRVDDGPWLPAQLSPQVDADLWRQWVLPHDFAPGSYQLTVRATSAEGEVQTEERAEPFPAGSSGLHSIRVNAT
;
A
#
# COMPACT_ATOMS: atom_id res chain seq x y z
N MET A 1 -17.87 19.29 -89.94
CA MET A 1 -18.80 19.55 -88.82
C MET A 1 -18.56 18.47 -87.75
N THR A 2 -17.74 18.79 -86.80
CA THR A 2 -17.37 17.89 -85.67
C THR A 2 -17.68 18.66 -84.37
N THR A 3 -18.72 18.29 -83.75
CA THR A 3 -19.18 18.82 -82.45
C THR A 3 -18.39 18.15 -81.29
N THR A 4 -17.65 18.96 -80.59
CA THR A 4 -16.89 18.55 -79.41
C THR A 4 -17.81 18.64 -78.18
N GLU A 5 -18.15 17.50 -77.55
CA GLU A 5 -18.86 17.41 -76.26
C GLU A 5 -17.90 17.74 -75.15
N GLN A 6 -18.21 18.78 -74.33
CA GLN A 6 -17.52 19.10 -73.11
C GLN A 6 -18.12 18.30 -72.00
N SER A 7 -17.30 17.42 -71.39
CA SER A 7 -17.61 16.71 -70.11
C SER A 7 -17.59 17.66 -68.92
N PRO A 8 -18.54 17.65 -68.00
CA PRO A 8 -18.54 18.55 -66.85
C PRO A 8 -17.53 18.07 -65.76
N ALA A 9 -16.70 19.01 -65.37
CA ALA A 9 -15.72 18.84 -64.30
C ALA A 9 -16.40 18.46 -62.98
N ALA A 10 -15.93 17.38 -62.36
CA ALA A 10 -16.34 16.95 -61.02
C ALA A 10 -15.89 17.97 -59.98
N ALA A 11 -16.84 18.58 -59.32
CA ALA A 11 -16.63 19.50 -58.20
C ALA A 11 -16.06 18.71 -57.00
N THR A 12 -14.78 18.92 -56.72
CA THR A 12 -14.14 18.45 -55.45
C THR A 12 -14.66 19.31 -54.31
N GLY A 13 -15.51 18.72 -53.48
CA GLY A 13 -16.08 19.40 -52.29
C GLY A 13 -15.02 19.59 -51.19
N PRO A 14 -15.03 20.76 -50.51
CA PRO A 14 -14.11 21.08 -49.41
C PRO A 14 -14.66 20.62 -48.05
N ASP A 15 -14.56 19.33 -47.71
CA ASP A 15 -15.14 18.82 -46.42
C ASP A 15 -14.15 18.12 -45.47
N ALA A 16 -12.85 18.10 -45.77
CA ALA A 16 -11.85 17.44 -44.95
C ALA A 16 -11.31 18.23 -43.71
N PRO A 17 -11.24 19.60 -43.67
CA PRO A 17 -10.58 20.28 -42.54
C PRO A 17 -11.42 20.44 -41.26
N ARG A 18 -12.76 20.41 -41.35
CA ARG A 18 -13.65 20.70 -40.18
C ARG A 18 -13.73 19.59 -39.14
N ARG A 19 -13.41 18.34 -39.44
CA ARG A 19 -13.44 17.21 -38.49
C ARG A 19 -12.21 17.13 -37.60
N ARG A 20 -11.03 17.62 -38.04
CA ARG A 20 -9.78 17.55 -37.24
C ARG A 20 -9.83 18.41 -35.98
N GLY A 21 -10.48 19.57 -35.98
CA GLY A 21 -10.57 20.48 -34.83
C GLY A 21 -11.48 20.02 -33.68
N ARG A 22 -12.34 18.99 -33.89
CA ARG A 22 -13.26 18.50 -32.83
C ARG A 22 -12.69 17.37 -31.97
N ARG A 23 -11.69 16.64 -32.47
CA ARG A 23 -11.09 15.52 -31.72
C ARG A 23 -10.46 15.95 -30.38
N PRO A 24 -9.65 17.02 -30.29
CA PRO A 24 -9.11 17.47 -29.01
C PRO A 24 -10.20 17.92 -28.02
N LEU A 25 -11.24 18.58 -28.50
CA LEU A 25 -12.36 18.99 -27.66
C LEU A 25 -13.16 17.77 -27.14
N ALA A 26 -13.29 16.73 -27.95
CA ALA A 26 -13.95 15.50 -27.55
C ALA A 26 -13.10 14.69 -26.57
N ALA A 27 -11.77 14.66 -26.75
CA ALA A 27 -10.85 14.09 -25.77
C ALA A 27 -10.95 14.83 -24.42
N ALA A 28 -10.98 16.17 -24.45
CA ALA A 28 -11.19 16.99 -23.26
C ALA A 28 -12.55 16.71 -22.59
N ALA A 29 -13.63 16.54 -23.40
CA ALA A 29 -14.93 16.15 -22.86
C ALA A 29 -14.91 14.79 -22.17
N GLY A 30 -14.18 13.79 -22.73
CA GLY A 30 -13.96 12.50 -22.10
C GLY A 30 -13.22 12.64 -20.76
N LEU A 31 -12.14 13.41 -20.72
CA LEU A 31 -11.36 13.68 -19.50
C LEU A 31 -12.20 14.36 -18.42
N LEU A 32 -12.97 15.38 -18.79
CA LEU A 32 -13.88 16.06 -17.84
C LEU A 32 -14.97 15.13 -17.32
N SER A 33 -15.50 14.26 -18.18
CA SER A 33 -16.48 13.24 -17.76
C SER A 33 -15.91 12.25 -16.75
N ALA A 34 -14.65 11.82 -16.94
CA ALA A 34 -13.94 11.00 -15.97
C ALA A 34 -13.69 11.75 -14.66
N GLY A 35 -13.32 13.03 -14.72
CA GLY A 35 -13.18 13.87 -13.53
C GLY A 35 -14.47 13.97 -12.72
N VAL A 36 -15.63 14.17 -13.41
CA VAL A 36 -16.95 14.17 -12.76
C VAL A 36 -17.29 12.80 -12.19
N ALA A 37 -16.98 11.71 -12.92
CA ALA A 37 -17.21 10.35 -12.44
C ALA A 37 -16.42 10.05 -11.17
N LEU A 38 -15.12 10.37 -11.16
CA LEU A 38 -14.26 10.18 -9.99
C LEU A 38 -14.72 11.05 -8.83
N GLY A 39 -15.03 12.35 -9.07
CA GLY A 39 -15.49 13.25 -8.02
C GLY A 39 -16.80 12.80 -7.38
N ALA A 40 -17.79 12.36 -8.19
CA ALA A 40 -19.03 11.81 -7.69
C ALA A 40 -18.83 10.47 -6.93
N GLY A 41 -17.95 9.62 -7.43
CA GLY A 41 -17.55 8.38 -6.73
C GLY A 41 -16.91 8.68 -5.37
N GLU A 42 -15.96 9.62 -5.30
CA GLU A 42 -15.34 10.03 -4.04
C GLU A 42 -16.33 10.64 -3.05
N LEU A 43 -17.33 11.40 -3.54
CA LEU A 43 -18.38 11.93 -2.69
C LEU A 43 -19.20 10.82 -2.03
N VAL A 44 -19.60 9.80 -2.80
CA VAL A 44 -20.36 8.66 -2.27
C VAL A 44 -19.46 7.79 -1.37
N ALA A 45 -18.20 7.57 -1.73
CA ALA A 45 -17.22 6.88 -0.88
C ALA A 45 -17.03 7.60 0.47
N GLY A 46 -17.04 8.96 0.46
CA GLY A 46 -17.03 9.76 1.67
C GLY A 46 -18.22 9.48 2.61
N LEU A 47 -19.32 8.90 2.13
CA LEU A 47 -20.47 8.50 2.95
C LEU A 47 -20.38 7.04 3.46
N ILE A 48 -19.63 6.18 2.79
CA ILE A 48 -19.53 4.73 3.08
C ILE A 48 -18.25 4.41 3.84
N GLY A 49 -17.10 4.70 3.26
CA GLY A 49 -15.79 4.42 3.84
C GLY A 49 -14.64 4.61 2.84
N PRO A 50 -13.40 4.83 3.31
CA PRO A 50 -12.24 5.07 2.45
C PRO A 50 -11.96 3.93 1.46
N GLN A 51 -12.21 2.68 1.86
CA GLN A 51 -11.99 1.47 1.04
C GLN A 51 -12.91 1.41 -0.17
N SER A 52 -14.09 2.07 -0.11
CA SER A 52 -15.08 2.07 -1.21
C SER A 52 -14.76 3.09 -2.32
N SER A 53 -13.68 3.90 -2.17
CA SER A 53 -13.21 4.80 -3.24
C SER A 53 -12.92 4.01 -4.51
N PRO A 54 -13.46 4.42 -5.69
CA PRO A 54 -13.24 3.71 -6.94
C PRO A 54 -11.75 3.59 -7.33
N VAL A 55 -10.94 4.57 -6.98
CA VAL A 55 -9.49 4.56 -7.25
C VAL A 55 -8.78 3.55 -6.35
N VAL A 56 -9.16 3.50 -5.07
CA VAL A 56 -8.60 2.54 -4.10
C VAL A 56 -8.99 1.11 -4.49
N ALA A 57 -10.27 0.84 -4.72
CA ALA A 57 -10.77 -0.49 -5.06
C ALA A 57 -10.13 -1.07 -6.34
N VAL A 58 -9.99 -0.25 -7.40
CA VAL A 58 -9.30 -0.66 -8.63
C VAL A 58 -7.81 -0.89 -8.36
N GLY A 59 -7.18 -0.02 -7.58
CA GLY A 59 -5.77 -0.15 -7.22
C GLY A 59 -5.48 -1.42 -6.41
N ASP A 60 -6.28 -1.74 -5.41
CA ASP A 60 -6.16 -2.97 -4.61
C ASP A 60 -6.33 -4.23 -5.48
N THR A 61 -7.30 -4.18 -6.42
CA THR A 61 -7.48 -5.26 -7.41
C THR A 61 -6.26 -5.42 -8.31
N VAL A 62 -5.68 -4.32 -8.78
CA VAL A 62 -4.44 -4.35 -9.60
C VAL A 62 -3.29 -4.94 -8.80
N ILE A 63 -3.08 -4.54 -7.54
CA ILE A 63 -2.04 -5.11 -6.67
C ILE A 63 -2.21 -6.62 -6.54
N THR A 64 -3.44 -7.09 -6.40
CA THR A 64 -3.75 -8.52 -6.24
C THR A 64 -3.46 -9.31 -7.52
N LEU A 65 -3.78 -8.76 -8.69
CA LEU A 65 -3.68 -9.45 -9.98
C LEU A 65 -2.30 -9.33 -10.65
N VAL A 66 -1.48 -8.33 -10.27
CA VAL A 66 -0.17 -8.12 -10.89
C VAL A 66 0.80 -9.25 -10.52
N PRO A 67 1.49 -9.88 -11.50
CA PRO A 67 2.47 -10.93 -11.26
C PRO A 67 3.66 -10.46 -10.40
N GLU A 68 4.20 -11.37 -9.60
CA GLU A 68 5.30 -11.08 -8.65
C GLU A 68 6.52 -10.40 -9.28
N PRO A 69 7.01 -10.78 -10.48
CA PRO A 69 8.15 -10.07 -11.09
C PRO A 69 7.91 -8.58 -11.34
N VAL A 70 6.66 -8.19 -11.64
CA VAL A 70 6.30 -6.77 -11.86
C VAL A 70 6.23 -6.02 -10.53
N LYS A 71 5.74 -6.67 -9.47
CA LYS A 71 5.76 -6.10 -8.10
C LYS A 71 7.19 -5.91 -7.62
N ALA A 72 8.04 -6.92 -7.78
CA ALA A 72 9.45 -6.84 -7.42
C ALA A 72 10.16 -5.70 -8.18
N PHE A 73 9.91 -5.55 -9.48
CA PHE A 73 10.41 -4.42 -10.27
C PHE A 73 9.92 -3.06 -9.74
N ALA A 74 8.62 -2.95 -9.42
CA ALA A 74 8.06 -1.70 -8.89
C ALA A 74 8.67 -1.34 -7.53
N ILE A 75 8.81 -2.30 -6.61
CA ILE A 75 9.43 -2.11 -5.29
C ILE A 75 10.91 -1.73 -5.45
N ALA A 76 11.66 -2.42 -6.33
CA ALA A 76 13.07 -2.12 -6.58
C ALA A 76 13.28 -0.73 -7.20
N THR A 77 12.34 -0.27 -8.04
CA THR A 77 12.45 1.00 -8.77
C THR A 77 11.94 2.19 -7.97
N PHE A 78 10.81 2.04 -7.28
CA PHE A 78 10.10 3.13 -6.61
C PHE A 78 10.23 3.09 -5.08
N GLY A 79 10.72 1.99 -4.49
CA GLY A 79 10.87 1.83 -3.04
C GLY A 79 9.55 2.10 -2.31
N GLU A 80 9.58 2.96 -1.29
CA GLU A 80 8.39 3.35 -0.50
C GLU A 80 7.35 4.18 -1.29
N SER A 81 7.71 4.64 -2.50
CA SER A 81 6.82 5.42 -3.39
C SER A 81 6.06 4.54 -4.39
N ASP A 82 6.16 3.21 -4.31
CA ASP A 82 5.51 2.26 -5.22
C ASP A 82 3.99 2.46 -5.31
N LYS A 83 3.32 2.72 -4.19
CA LYS A 83 1.88 3.01 -4.13
C LYS A 83 1.50 4.32 -4.81
N ILE A 84 2.32 5.36 -4.66
CA ILE A 84 2.12 6.63 -5.35
C ILE A 84 2.26 6.43 -6.86
N ALA A 85 3.29 5.69 -7.28
CA ALA A 85 3.51 5.35 -8.69
C ALA A 85 2.32 4.55 -9.27
N LEU A 86 1.77 3.59 -8.50
CA LEU A 86 0.58 2.83 -8.89
C LEU A 86 -0.64 3.72 -9.07
N VAL A 87 -0.95 4.58 -8.10
CA VAL A 87 -2.10 5.49 -8.17
C VAL A 87 -1.97 6.45 -9.33
N VAL A 88 -0.80 7.07 -9.53
CA VAL A 88 -0.53 7.96 -10.66
C VAL A 88 -0.65 7.21 -11.99
N GLY A 89 -0.08 6.02 -12.09
CA GLY A 89 -0.18 5.16 -13.28
C GLY A 89 -1.63 4.81 -13.62
N THR A 90 -2.41 4.42 -12.61
CA THR A 90 -3.85 4.14 -12.76
C THR A 90 -4.62 5.36 -13.25
N LEU A 91 -4.38 6.53 -12.68
CA LEU A 91 -5.02 7.78 -13.13
C LEU A 91 -4.64 8.15 -14.56
N VAL A 92 -3.38 7.92 -14.98
CA VAL A 92 -2.94 8.12 -16.37
C VAL A 92 -3.68 7.17 -17.33
N VAL A 93 -3.80 5.89 -16.98
CA VAL A 93 -4.54 4.90 -17.79
C VAL A 93 -6.02 5.30 -17.90
N ILE A 94 -6.66 5.69 -16.79
CA ILE A 94 -8.04 6.20 -16.78
C ILE A 94 -8.18 7.43 -17.67
N ALA A 95 -7.25 8.37 -17.61
CA ALA A 95 -7.27 9.58 -18.42
C ALA A 95 -7.15 9.26 -19.92
N LEU A 96 -6.22 8.38 -20.32
CA LEU A 96 -6.07 7.93 -21.69
C LEU A 96 -7.32 7.23 -22.21
N TYR A 97 -7.88 6.32 -21.41
CA TYR A 97 -9.13 5.61 -21.72
C TYR A 97 -10.28 6.60 -21.92
N ALA A 98 -10.46 7.54 -21.00
CA ALA A 98 -11.50 8.56 -21.07
C ALA A 98 -11.35 9.48 -22.31
N ALA A 99 -10.13 9.88 -22.65
CA ALA A 99 -9.84 10.67 -23.85
C ALA A 99 -10.25 9.91 -25.12
N VAL A 100 -9.92 8.61 -25.19
CA VAL A 100 -10.32 7.73 -26.31
C VAL A 100 -11.85 7.61 -26.39
N LEU A 101 -12.53 7.37 -25.28
CA LEU A 101 -14.01 7.30 -25.23
C LEU A 101 -14.64 8.61 -25.69
N GLY A 102 -14.10 9.77 -25.28
CA GLY A 102 -14.54 11.07 -25.74
C GLY A 102 -14.44 11.20 -27.27
N VAL A 103 -13.34 10.78 -27.86
CA VAL A 103 -13.16 10.79 -29.33
C VAL A 103 -14.10 9.80 -30.02
N LEU A 104 -14.31 8.61 -29.47
CA LEU A 104 -15.25 7.60 -29.99
C LEU A 104 -16.70 8.11 -29.94
N ALA A 105 -17.07 8.84 -28.87
CA ALA A 105 -18.40 9.42 -28.67
C ALA A 105 -18.77 10.46 -29.74
N LEU A 106 -17.79 11.08 -30.44
CA LEU A 106 -18.06 11.92 -31.61
C LEU A 106 -18.69 11.14 -32.78
N ARG A 107 -18.35 9.86 -32.91
CA ARG A 107 -18.86 9.00 -33.98
C ARG A 107 -20.11 8.25 -33.56
N ARG A 108 -20.09 7.69 -32.36
CA ARG A 108 -21.19 6.91 -31.76
C ARG A 108 -21.26 7.25 -30.27
N ARG A 109 -22.25 8.03 -29.85
CA ARG A 109 -22.45 8.39 -28.43
C ARG A 109 -22.64 7.14 -27.55
N THR A 110 -23.31 6.12 -28.12
CA THR A 110 -23.50 4.82 -27.44
C THR A 110 -22.17 4.17 -27.06
N ALA A 111 -21.13 4.26 -27.90
CA ALA A 111 -19.82 3.69 -27.58
C ALA A 111 -19.18 4.38 -26.35
N GLY A 112 -19.30 5.71 -26.24
CA GLY A 112 -18.83 6.44 -25.05
C GLY A 112 -19.60 6.07 -23.78
N VAL A 113 -20.95 5.99 -23.90
CA VAL A 113 -21.81 5.59 -22.78
C VAL A 113 -21.51 4.17 -22.32
N VAL A 114 -21.45 3.21 -23.26
CA VAL A 114 -21.12 1.80 -22.97
C VAL A 114 -19.74 1.69 -22.33
N GLY A 115 -18.74 2.44 -22.83
CA GLY A 115 -17.38 2.39 -22.28
C GLY A 115 -17.34 2.90 -20.82
N ILE A 116 -17.99 4.03 -20.51
CA ILE A 116 -18.05 4.53 -19.11
C ILE A 116 -18.83 3.56 -18.22
N THR A 117 -19.97 3.04 -18.69
CA THR A 117 -20.78 2.09 -17.90
C THR A 117 -20.00 0.80 -17.63
N LEU A 118 -19.33 0.23 -18.64
CA LEU A 118 -18.50 -0.95 -18.47
C LEU A 118 -17.38 -0.73 -17.44
N PHE A 119 -16.69 0.42 -17.54
CA PHE A 119 -15.65 0.77 -16.57
C PHE A 119 -16.21 0.91 -15.15
N GLY A 120 -17.40 1.53 -15.01
CA GLY A 120 -18.09 1.63 -13.72
C GLY A 120 -18.52 0.27 -13.15
N VAL A 121 -18.98 -0.66 -14.01
CA VAL A 121 -19.33 -2.04 -13.60
C VAL A 121 -18.07 -2.80 -13.14
N VAL A 122 -16.97 -2.66 -13.87
CA VAL A 122 -15.69 -3.28 -13.46
C VAL A 122 -15.22 -2.71 -12.12
N GLY A 123 -15.29 -1.40 -11.94
CA GLY A 123 -14.94 -0.75 -10.67
C GLY A 123 -15.86 -1.18 -9.51
N ALA A 124 -17.17 -1.32 -9.78
CA ALA A 124 -18.14 -1.78 -8.79
C ALA A 124 -17.90 -3.26 -8.41
N ALA A 125 -17.60 -4.11 -9.39
CA ALA A 125 -17.23 -5.50 -9.13
C ALA A 125 -15.95 -5.60 -8.31
N ALA A 126 -14.91 -4.84 -8.68
CA ALA A 126 -13.65 -4.76 -7.94
C ALA A 126 -13.88 -4.36 -6.47
N ALA A 127 -14.69 -3.32 -6.22
CA ALA A 127 -15.00 -2.86 -4.88
C ALA A 127 -15.82 -3.88 -4.07
N ALA A 128 -16.79 -4.54 -4.69
CA ALA A 128 -17.66 -5.51 -4.01
C ALA A 128 -16.97 -6.85 -3.71
N THR A 129 -16.01 -7.27 -4.55
CA THR A 129 -15.30 -8.55 -4.44
C THR A 129 -13.89 -8.43 -3.91
N GLY A 130 -13.42 -7.22 -3.63
CA GLY A 130 -12.12 -6.97 -3.00
C GLY A 130 -11.98 -7.65 -1.63
N PRO A 131 -10.76 -7.87 -1.12
CA PRO A 131 -10.52 -8.59 0.13
C PRO A 131 -11.25 -8.03 1.36
N ALA A 132 -11.43 -6.70 1.41
CA ALA A 132 -12.19 -5.98 2.45
C ALA A 132 -13.55 -5.47 1.94
N GLY A 133 -13.97 -5.86 0.72
CA GLY A 133 -15.13 -5.31 0.04
C GLY A 133 -16.46 -5.93 0.47
N GLY A 134 -17.52 -5.13 0.31
CA GLY A 134 -18.88 -5.54 0.54
C GLY A 134 -19.83 -5.00 -0.56
N PRO A 135 -21.10 -5.44 -0.58
CA PRO A 135 -22.05 -5.02 -1.61
C PRO A 135 -22.24 -3.49 -1.69
N LEU A 136 -22.15 -2.79 -0.56
CA LEU A 136 -22.31 -1.32 -0.51
C LEU A 136 -21.12 -0.59 -1.13
N ASP A 137 -19.94 -1.21 -1.17
CA ASP A 137 -18.72 -0.62 -1.75
C ASP A 137 -18.78 -0.49 -3.28
N ALA A 138 -19.76 -1.16 -3.93
CA ALA A 138 -20.05 -0.97 -5.35
C ALA A 138 -20.70 0.40 -5.67
N LEU A 139 -21.42 1.02 -4.70
CA LEU A 139 -22.22 2.21 -4.95
C LEU A 139 -21.42 3.42 -5.44
N PRO A 140 -20.20 3.73 -4.92
CA PRO A 140 -19.42 4.85 -5.42
C PRO A 140 -19.06 4.73 -6.90
N ALA A 141 -18.65 3.55 -7.35
CA ALA A 141 -18.30 3.29 -8.75
C ALA A 141 -19.52 3.42 -9.68
N LEU A 142 -20.67 2.92 -9.25
CA LEU A 142 -21.94 3.03 -10.02
C LEU A 142 -22.45 4.47 -10.09
N ALA A 143 -22.42 5.19 -8.96
CA ALA A 143 -22.80 6.61 -8.91
C ALA A 143 -21.84 7.46 -9.77
N GLY A 144 -20.55 7.19 -9.69
CA GLY A 144 -19.54 7.81 -10.54
C GLY A 144 -19.79 7.56 -12.03
N ALA A 145 -20.07 6.30 -12.42
CA ALA A 145 -20.37 5.96 -13.81
C ALA A 145 -21.62 6.70 -14.33
N LEU A 146 -22.68 6.75 -13.54
CA LEU A 146 -23.90 7.50 -13.89
C LEU A 146 -23.59 8.99 -14.11
N ALA A 147 -22.88 9.62 -13.16
CA ALA A 147 -22.48 11.02 -13.26
C ALA A 147 -21.57 11.28 -14.48
N GLY A 148 -20.63 10.39 -14.76
CA GLY A 148 -19.74 10.44 -15.91
C GLY A 148 -20.50 10.34 -17.24
N VAL A 149 -21.49 9.44 -17.34
CA VAL A 149 -22.36 9.32 -18.52
C VAL A 149 -23.16 10.60 -18.75
N VAL A 150 -23.77 11.15 -17.70
CA VAL A 150 -24.51 12.42 -17.78
C VAL A 150 -23.59 13.56 -18.25
N ALA A 151 -22.40 13.67 -17.67
CA ALA A 151 -21.40 14.67 -18.05
C ALA A 151 -20.95 14.49 -19.51
N LEU A 152 -20.67 13.25 -19.95
CA LEU A 152 -20.30 12.99 -21.35
C LEU A 152 -21.39 13.42 -22.32
N LEU A 153 -22.64 13.08 -22.06
CA LEU A 153 -23.76 13.45 -22.92
C LEU A 153 -23.94 14.98 -22.97
N ALA A 154 -23.83 15.67 -21.84
CA ALA A 154 -23.90 17.11 -21.75
C ALA A 154 -22.76 17.81 -22.53
N LEU A 155 -21.53 17.32 -22.41
CA LEU A 155 -20.35 17.86 -23.09
C LEU A 155 -20.33 17.52 -24.59
N MET A 156 -20.91 16.40 -25.01
CA MET A 156 -21.03 16.03 -26.42
C MET A 156 -22.12 16.80 -27.16
N ALA A 157 -23.17 17.30 -26.45
CA ALA A 157 -24.28 18.04 -27.06
C ALA A 157 -23.80 19.27 -27.85
N PRO A 158 -22.98 20.19 -27.32
CA PRO A 158 -22.51 21.37 -28.08
C PRO A 158 -21.51 21.03 -29.19
N LEU A 159 -20.92 19.86 -29.21
CA LEU A 159 -19.99 19.40 -30.27
C LEU A 159 -20.70 18.85 -31.50
N THR A 160 -22.03 18.60 -31.41
CA THR A 160 -22.82 17.91 -32.41
C THR A 160 -24.14 18.66 -32.72
N VAL A 161 -24.13 19.99 -32.65
CA VAL A 161 -25.34 20.84 -32.96
C VAL A 161 -25.74 20.66 -34.43
N PRO A 162 -27.03 20.40 -34.77
CA PRO A 162 -27.52 20.38 -36.14
C PRO A 162 -27.33 21.74 -36.80
N THR A 163 -26.88 21.80 -38.07
CA THR A 163 -26.84 23.05 -38.85
C THR A 163 -28.27 23.52 -39.16
N ALA A 164 -28.46 24.83 -39.21
CA ALA A 164 -29.79 25.50 -39.26
C ALA A 164 -30.78 25.04 -40.37
N GLY A 165 -30.31 24.29 -41.39
CA GLY A 165 -31.17 23.71 -42.41
C GLY A 165 -31.92 22.42 -42.02
N ALA A 166 -31.70 21.88 -40.82
CA ALA A 166 -32.35 20.65 -40.31
C ALA A 166 -33.31 20.94 -39.13
N ALA A 167 -33.52 22.23 -38.79
CA ALA A 167 -34.26 22.65 -37.59
C ALA A 167 -35.77 22.84 -37.80
N GLN A 168 -36.28 22.64 -39.03
CA GLN A 168 -37.69 22.98 -39.34
C GLN A 168 -38.73 21.88 -39.04
N THR A 169 -38.37 20.80 -38.36
CA THR A 169 -39.34 19.75 -37.98
C THR A 169 -39.25 19.40 -36.50
N ARG A 170 -39.30 20.39 -35.59
CA ARG A 170 -39.41 20.18 -34.16
C ARG A 170 -40.22 21.27 -33.48
N SER A 171 -41.48 21.31 -33.73
CA SER A 171 -42.51 21.75 -32.80
C SER A 171 -43.26 20.49 -32.36
N ASP A 172 -43.56 20.42 -31.07
CA ASP A 172 -44.43 19.43 -30.40
C ASP A 172 -43.76 18.11 -29.93
N ASP A 173 -42.89 18.20 -28.92
CA ASP A 173 -42.60 17.00 -28.10
C ASP A 173 -42.16 17.33 -26.66
N ASP A 174 -42.87 18.25 -25.99
CA ASP A 174 -42.62 18.54 -24.55
C ASP A 174 -43.23 17.49 -23.59
N GLY A 175 -43.87 16.45 -24.11
CA GLY A 175 -44.55 15.41 -23.35
C GLY A 175 -43.89 14.01 -23.40
N ALA A 176 -42.82 13.82 -24.13
CA ALA A 176 -42.23 12.51 -24.28
C ALA A 176 -41.54 11.98 -22.99
N PRO A 177 -41.72 10.69 -22.63
CA PRO A 177 -41.10 10.06 -21.49
C PRO A 177 -39.57 10.19 -21.51
N LEU A 178 -38.93 10.28 -20.32
CA LEU A 178 -37.50 10.43 -20.15
C LEU A 178 -36.68 9.37 -20.93
N ALA A 179 -37.18 8.14 -21.00
CA ALA A 179 -36.56 7.04 -21.73
C ALA A 179 -36.49 7.27 -23.25
N GLU A 180 -37.53 7.96 -23.83
CA GLU A 180 -37.60 8.30 -25.24
C GLU A 180 -36.72 9.48 -25.60
N ARG A 181 -36.64 10.49 -24.71
CA ARG A 181 -35.67 11.60 -24.81
C ARG A 181 -34.21 11.10 -24.73
N LEU A 182 -33.92 10.13 -23.87
CA LEU A 182 -32.61 9.45 -23.78
C LEU A 182 -32.29 8.65 -25.05
N ARG A 183 -33.26 7.86 -25.60
CA ARG A 183 -33.05 7.13 -26.86
C ARG A 183 -32.81 8.07 -28.03
N ALA A 184 -33.57 9.16 -28.12
CA ALA A 184 -33.38 10.19 -29.15
C ALA A 184 -32.02 10.88 -29.04
N SER A 185 -31.52 11.13 -27.83
CA SER A 185 -30.20 11.72 -27.59
C SER A 185 -29.04 10.77 -27.95
N LEU A 186 -29.21 9.47 -27.71
CA LEU A 186 -28.22 8.41 -28.05
C LEU A 186 -28.12 8.19 -29.57
N GLY A 187 -29.24 8.29 -30.30
CA GLY A 187 -29.30 8.13 -31.77
C GLY A 187 -28.80 9.34 -32.57
N ALA A 188 -28.54 10.48 -31.95
CA ALA A 188 -28.16 11.72 -32.61
C ALA A 188 -26.71 11.81 -33.15
N GLY A 189 -25.91 10.77 -32.99
CA GLY A 189 -24.47 10.76 -33.32
C GLY A 189 -24.10 10.76 -34.80
N ASP A 190 -25.01 10.41 -35.70
CA ASP A 190 -24.66 10.08 -37.12
C ASP A 190 -25.17 11.11 -38.16
N ARG A 191 -25.43 12.37 -37.74
CA ARG A 191 -25.94 13.39 -38.66
C ARG A 191 -24.81 14.09 -39.41
N LYS A 192 -24.74 13.87 -40.73
CA LYS A 192 -23.94 14.65 -41.65
C LYS A 192 -24.44 16.13 -41.61
N GLY A 193 -23.55 17.04 -41.14
CA GLY A 193 -23.87 18.46 -41.08
C GLY A 193 -23.94 19.11 -39.69
N ALA A 194 -23.45 18.44 -38.62
CA ALA A 194 -23.44 19.02 -37.26
C ALA A 194 -22.45 20.17 -37.10
N GLY A 195 -22.86 21.29 -36.51
CA GLY A 195 -22.07 22.47 -36.14
C GLY A 195 -21.32 22.29 -34.79
N LEU A 196 -20.52 23.27 -34.38
CA LEU A 196 -19.87 23.39 -33.08
C LEU A 196 -20.33 24.67 -32.37
N ASP A 197 -20.93 24.54 -31.21
CA ASP A 197 -21.23 25.67 -30.31
C ASP A 197 -20.09 25.79 -29.27
N ARG A 198 -19.08 26.60 -29.58
CA ARG A 198 -17.91 26.82 -28.74
C ARG A 198 -18.25 27.41 -27.38
N ARG A 199 -19.13 28.44 -27.35
CA ARG A 199 -19.50 29.12 -26.11
C ARG A 199 -20.17 28.15 -25.14
N ARG A 200 -21.14 27.38 -25.64
CA ARG A 200 -21.84 26.37 -24.85
C ARG A 200 -20.89 25.25 -24.40
N PHE A 201 -19.95 24.81 -25.26
CA PHE A 201 -18.97 23.82 -24.89
C PHE A 201 -18.08 24.30 -23.72
N PHE A 202 -17.53 25.53 -23.79
CA PHE A 202 -16.69 26.05 -22.72
C PHE A 202 -17.48 26.28 -21.41
N LEU A 203 -18.74 26.72 -21.48
CA LEU A 203 -19.58 26.86 -20.28
C LEU A 203 -19.89 25.49 -19.63
N THR A 204 -20.26 24.47 -20.43
CA THR A 204 -20.49 23.12 -19.91
C THR A 204 -19.20 22.47 -19.40
N SER A 205 -18.06 22.75 -20.03
CA SER A 205 -16.76 22.29 -19.55
C SER A 205 -16.38 22.91 -18.21
N ALA A 206 -16.59 24.22 -18.05
CA ALA A 206 -16.34 24.90 -16.78
C ALA A 206 -17.27 24.37 -15.67
N ALA A 207 -18.56 24.13 -15.99
CA ALA A 207 -19.50 23.53 -15.04
C ALA A 207 -19.10 22.11 -14.65
N ALA A 208 -18.67 21.27 -15.61
CA ALA A 208 -18.22 19.92 -15.35
C ALA A 208 -16.93 19.90 -14.50
N ALA A 209 -15.96 20.79 -14.80
CA ALA A 209 -14.75 20.94 -13.99
C ALA A 209 -15.09 21.40 -12.57
N GLY A 210 -15.97 22.40 -12.43
CA GLY A 210 -16.45 22.86 -11.11
C GLY A 210 -17.15 21.75 -10.32
N ALA A 211 -18.02 20.97 -10.97
CA ALA A 211 -18.68 19.83 -10.35
C ALA A 211 -17.67 18.75 -9.90
N ALA A 212 -16.68 18.40 -10.72
CA ALA A 212 -15.65 17.43 -10.38
C ALA A 212 -14.84 17.88 -9.15
N VAL A 213 -14.42 19.15 -9.11
CA VAL A 213 -13.67 19.71 -7.98
C VAL A 213 -14.53 19.80 -6.72
N ALA A 214 -15.77 20.25 -6.84
CA ALA A 214 -16.68 20.39 -5.70
C ALA A 214 -17.05 19.02 -5.09
N THR A 215 -17.41 18.03 -5.92
CA THR A 215 -17.77 16.69 -5.44
C THR A 215 -16.54 15.94 -4.91
N GLY A 216 -15.40 15.99 -5.60
CA GLY A 216 -14.16 15.38 -5.14
C GLY A 216 -13.64 16.03 -3.85
N GLY A 217 -13.70 17.37 -3.77
CA GLY A 217 -13.33 18.11 -2.56
C GLY A 217 -14.24 17.79 -1.37
N ALA A 218 -15.57 17.78 -1.60
CA ALA A 218 -16.54 17.40 -0.56
C ALA A 218 -16.33 15.95 -0.11
N GLY A 219 -16.09 15.02 -1.04
CA GLY A 219 -15.77 13.62 -0.73
C GLY A 219 -14.55 13.53 0.17
N ARG A 220 -13.47 14.23 -0.18
CA ARG A 220 -12.24 14.29 0.64
C ARG A 220 -12.49 14.86 2.04
N LEU A 221 -13.31 15.89 2.16
CA LEU A 221 -13.70 16.44 3.46
C LEU A 221 -14.51 15.44 4.29
N LEU A 222 -15.45 14.73 3.65
CA LEU A 222 -16.23 13.69 4.32
C LEU A 222 -15.37 12.50 4.77
N LEU A 223 -14.35 12.12 4.01
CA LEU A 223 -13.43 11.07 4.39
C LEU A 223 -12.64 11.39 5.66
N ARG A 224 -12.40 12.67 5.99
CA ARG A 224 -11.74 13.07 7.24
C ARG A 224 -12.50 12.65 8.50
N ARG A 225 -13.81 12.39 8.42
CA ARG A 225 -14.58 11.89 9.56
C ARG A 225 -14.19 10.48 10.00
N PHE A 226 -13.50 9.74 9.13
CA PHE A 226 -12.97 8.41 9.42
C PHE A 226 -11.56 8.48 10.00
N ASP A 227 -10.91 9.65 10.03
CA ASP A 227 -9.59 9.83 10.63
C ASP A 227 -9.65 9.51 12.12
N VAL A 228 -8.84 8.55 12.55
CA VAL A 228 -8.78 8.09 13.93
C VAL A 228 -7.63 8.72 14.72
N GLY A 229 -6.92 9.69 14.15
CA GLY A 229 -5.78 10.34 14.80
C GLY A 229 -6.13 10.94 16.17
N GLY A 230 -7.29 11.60 16.27
CA GLY A 230 -7.80 12.12 17.54
C GLY A 230 -8.11 11.01 18.56
N ALA A 231 -8.90 10.00 18.14
CA ALA A 231 -9.26 8.88 18.99
C ALA A 231 -8.02 8.06 19.44
N ARG A 232 -7.00 7.96 18.56
CA ARG A 232 -5.70 7.37 18.91
C ARG A 232 -4.97 8.20 19.98
N ALA A 233 -4.94 9.51 19.84
CA ALA A 233 -4.25 10.40 20.77
C ALA A 233 -4.89 10.40 22.16
N ASP A 234 -6.21 10.19 22.23
CA ASP A 234 -6.99 10.13 23.47
C ASP A 234 -6.95 8.75 24.13
N LEU A 235 -6.41 7.71 23.46
CA LEU A 235 -6.35 6.36 24.01
C LEU A 235 -5.30 6.26 25.12
N ALA A 236 -5.75 5.96 26.33
CA ALA A 236 -4.87 5.70 27.46
C ALA A 236 -4.32 4.26 27.40
N LEU A 237 -3.01 4.11 27.41
CA LEU A 237 -2.38 2.81 27.50
C LEU A 237 -2.32 2.33 28.95
N PRO A 238 -2.58 1.02 29.23
CA PRO A 238 -2.40 0.45 30.54
C PRO A 238 -0.92 0.37 30.92
N ALA A 239 -0.62 0.42 32.22
CA ALA A 239 0.72 0.14 32.69
C ALA A 239 1.04 -1.35 32.52
N PRO A 240 2.26 -1.71 32.07
CA PRO A 240 2.65 -3.12 31.95
C PRO A 240 2.81 -3.78 33.32
N ALA A 241 2.27 -4.98 33.48
CA ALA A 241 2.54 -5.83 34.63
C ALA A 241 3.97 -6.38 34.62
N SER A 242 4.52 -6.57 33.40
CA SER A 242 5.91 -6.95 33.18
C SER A 242 6.55 -5.93 32.22
N PRO A 243 7.15 -4.85 32.77
CA PRO A 243 7.83 -3.83 31.97
C PRO A 243 9.09 -4.38 31.31
N ALA A 244 9.50 -3.76 30.18
CA ALA A 244 10.78 -4.04 29.57
C ALA A 244 11.93 -3.71 30.52
N ALA A 245 13.04 -4.44 30.37
CA ALA A 245 14.22 -4.20 31.19
C ALA A 245 14.75 -2.77 31.02
N ALA A 246 15.30 -2.21 32.10
CA ALA A 246 15.98 -0.92 32.00
C ALA A 246 17.22 -1.04 31.11
N LEU A 247 17.43 -0.05 30.24
CA LEU A 247 18.58 -0.06 29.36
C LEU A 247 19.87 0.09 30.17
N PRO A 248 20.85 -0.78 29.96
CA PRO A 248 22.17 -0.61 30.56
C PRO A 248 22.87 0.65 30.01
N ALA A 249 23.75 1.24 30.81
CA ALA A 249 24.51 2.41 30.38
C ALA A 249 25.29 2.13 29.07
N GLY A 250 25.14 2.99 28.08
CA GLY A 250 25.78 2.85 26.77
C GLY A 250 25.15 1.80 25.85
N ALA A 251 23.92 1.39 26.12
CA ALA A 251 23.18 0.49 25.24
C ALA A 251 22.96 1.09 23.84
N ASP A 252 22.74 2.39 23.74
CA ASP A 252 22.67 3.09 22.46
C ASP A 252 24.01 3.78 22.11
N LEU A 253 24.73 3.21 21.15
CA LEU A 253 25.99 3.75 20.63
C LEU A 253 25.75 4.93 19.68
N ALA A 254 24.53 5.11 19.15
CA ALA A 254 24.20 6.20 18.22
C ALA A 254 24.29 7.58 18.90
N GLU A 255 24.18 7.65 20.22
CA GLU A 255 24.41 8.87 20.99
C GLU A 255 25.85 9.43 20.82
N ARG A 256 26.80 8.58 20.42
CA ARG A 256 28.23 8.91 20.32
C ARG A 256 28.84 8.68 18.94
N ILE A 257 28.09 8.04 18.03
CA ILE A 257 28.59 7.64 16.71
C ILE A 257 27.63 8.18 15.64
N ASP A 258 28.06 9.25 14.98
CA ASP A 258 27.30 9.86 13.90
C ASP A 258 27.04 8.87 12.74
N GLY A 259 25.80 8.79 12.30
CA GLY A 259 25.37 7.96 11.19
C GLY A 259 25.11 6.50 11.56
N LEU A 260 25.25 6.11 12.81
CA LEU A 260 24.79 4.83 13.32
C LEU A 260 23.29 4.86 13.52
N THR A 261 22.60 3.79 13.16
CA THR A 261 21.17 3.60 13.44
C THR A 261 20.93 3.58 14.96
N PRO A 262 19.99 4.37 15.51
CA PRO A 262 19.68 4.35 16.95
C PRO A 262 19.16 3.00 17.41
N LEU A 263 19.30 2.70 18.71
CA LEU A 263 18.85 1.43 19.28
C LEU A 263 17.34 1.24 19.07
N PHE A 264 16.54 2.28 19.32
CA PHE A 264 15.12 2.31 18.99
C PHE A 264 14.87 3.18 17.77
N THR A 265 14.11 2.64 16.83
CA THR A 265 13.70 3.36 15.64
C THR A 265 12.51 4.28 15.98
N PRO A 266 12.61 5.59 15.77
CA PRO A 266 11.47 6.49 15.96
C PRO A 266 10.26 6.03 15.12
N ASN A 267 9.04 6.15 15.66
CA ASN A 267 7.82 5.66 15.01
C ASN A 267 7.66 6.15 13.56
N ARG A 268 7.98 7.42 13.28
CA ARG A 268 7.95 8.03 11.94
C ARG A 268 8.99 7.47 10.96
N GLU A 269 10.06 6.85 11.46
CA GLU A 269 11.18 6.29 10.68
C GLU A 269 11.13 4.77 10.61
N PHE A 270 10.20 4.16 11.36
CA PHE A 270 10.01 2.72 11.34
C PHE A 270 9.48 2.29 9.97
N TYR A 271 10.11 1.29 9.36
CA TYR A 271 9.76 0.87 8.00
C TYR A 271 8.29 0.48 7.89
N ARG A 272 7.69 0.82 6.76
CA ARG A 272 6.31 0.47 6.44
C ARG A 272 6.26 -0.44 5.21
N VAL A 273 5.76 -1.66 5.40
CA VAL A 273 5.45 -2.62 4.32
C VAL A 273 4.04 -3.18 4.59
N ASP A 274 3.15 -2.98 3.66
CA ASP A 274 1.77 -3.50 3.63
C ASP A 274 1.22 -3.42 2.21
N THR A 275 0.11 -4.11 1.95
CA THR A 275 -0.60 -4.11 0.66
C THR A 275 -1.65 -3.01 0.57
N ALA A 276 -2.01 -2.35 1.68
CA ALA A 276 -3.06 -1.36 1.73
C ALA A 276 -2.70 -0.08 0.97
N ILE A 277 -3.48 0.34 -0.01
CA ILE A 277 -3.32 1.64 -0.70
C ILE A 277 -3.68 2.77 0.26
N THR A 278 -4.78 2.61 0.99
CA THR A 278 -5.20 3.56 2.03
C THR A 278 -5.01 2.91 3.38
N VAL A 279 -4.36 3.63 4.31
CA VAL A 279 -4.18 3.13 5.69
C VAL A 279 -5.54 2.91 6.33
N PRO A 280 -5.85 1.69 6.80
CA PRO A 280 -7.09 1.40 7.51
C PRO A 280 -7.28 2.31 8.72
N GLN A 281 -8.53 2.75 8.92
CA GLN A 281 -8.93 3.64 10.00
C GLN A 281 -9.96 2.91 10.85
N ILE A 282 -9.55 2.32 11.96
CA ILE A 282 -10.43 1.57 12.87
C ILE A 282 -10.64 2.40 14.13
N ARG A 283 -11.89 2.81 14.40
CA ARG A 283 -12.20 3.52 15.65
C ARG A 283 -12.09 2.55 16.83
N PRO A 284 -11.47 2.95 17.94
CA PRO A 284 -11.37 2.11 19.16
C PRO A 284 -12.68 1.49 19.59
N ALA A 285 -13.77 2.26 19.56
CA ALA A 285 -15.10 1.80 19.97
C ALA A 285 -15.73 0.76 19.02
N ASP A 286 -15.25 0.67 17.78
CA ASP A 286 -15.77 -0.28 16.77
C ASP A 286 -14.83 -1.49 16.60
N TYR A 287 -13.72 -1.51 17.34
CA TYR A 287 -12.74 -2.58 17.18
C TYR A 287 -13.25 -3.88 17.81
N GLU A 288 -13.11 -4.96 17.04
CA GLU A 288 -13.40 -6.32 17.50
C GLU A 288 -12.35 -7.29 16.95
N LEU A 289 -11.79 -8.11 17.84
CA LEU A 289 -10.92 -9.24 17.50
C LEU A 289 -11.71 -10.54 17.65
N SER A 290 -11.94 -11.25 16.54
CA SER A 290 -12.63 -12.54 16.54
C SER A 290 -11.66 -13.72 16.61
N LEU A 291 -11.98 -14.74 17.42
CA LEU A 291 -11.28 -16.02 17.47
C LEU A 291 -12.18 -17.09 16.88
N THR A 292 -11.70 -17.83 15.89
CA THR A 292 -12.46 -18.85 15.13
C THR A 292 -11.61 -20.08 14.83
N GLY A 293 -12.23 -21.10 14.23
CA GLY A 293 -11.52 -22.33 13.85
C GLY A 293 -11.32 -23.29 15.03
N MET A 294 -10.10 -23.80 15.20
CA MET A 294 -9.76 -24.84 16.18
C MET A 294 -9.56 -24.28 17.61
N PHE A 295 -10.43 -23.39 18.05
CA PHE A 295 -10.57 -22.98 19.46
C PHE A 295 -11.68 -23.79 20.17
N GLY A 296 -11.74 -23.67 21.49
CA GLY A 296 -12.78 -24.32 22.30
C GLY A 296 -14.18 -23.83 21.96
N SER A 297 -14.33 -22.51 21.78
CA SER A 297 -15.54 -21.83 21.32
C SER A 297 -15.17 -20.56 20.59
N PRO A 298 -15.91 -20.14 19.54
CA PRO A 298 -15.74 -18.82 18.95
C PRO A 298 -15.93 -17.73 20.01
N ARG A 299 -15.08 -16.72 19.99
CA ARG A 299 -15.12 -15.55 20.88
C ARG A 299 -14.75 -14.28 20.16
N SER A 300 -15.24 -13.16 20.65
CA SER A 300 -14.83 -11.83 20.22
C SER A 300 -14.39 -11.01 21.42
N TYR A 301 -13.46 -10.11 21.19
CA TYR A 301 -12.88 -9.21 22.17
C TYR A 301 -12.92 -7.78 21.64
N THR A 302 -13.42 -6.86 22.43
CA THR A 302 -13.31 -5.42 22.18
C THR A 302 -11.90 -4.93 22.49
N LEU A 303 -11.57 -3.71 22.08
CA LEU A 303 -10.30 -3.10 22.49
C LEU A 303 -10.21 -2.94 24.01
N ASP A 304 -11.32 -2.56 24.67
CA ASP A 304 -11.38 -2.38 26.11
C ASP A 304 -11.14 -3.71 26.86
N ASP A 305 -11.62 -4.84 26.33
CA ASP A 305 -11.32 -6.17 26.88
C ASP A 305 -9.82 -6.47 26.87
N LEU A 306 -9.13 -6.08 25.79
CA LEU A 306 -7.68 -6.30 25.65
C LEU A 306 -6.87 -5.34 26.55
N LEU A 307 -7.24 -4.06 26.58
CA LEU A 307 -6.58 -3.04 27.41
C LEU A 307 -6.81 -3.26 28.91
N GLY A 308 -7.97 -3.84 29.28
CA GLY A 308 -8.35 -4.13 30.67
C GLY A 308 -7.67 -5.37 31.27
N ARG A 309 -6.83 -6.08 30.52
CA ARG A 309 -6.14 -7.27 31.04
C ARG A 309 -5.06 -6.90 32.07
N SER A 310 -4.87 -7.80 33.02
CA SER A 310 -3.88 -7.64 34.09
C SER A 310 -2.50 -8.19 33.76
N ASP A 311 -2.35 -8.88 32.62
CA ASP A 311 -1.12 -9.54 32.17
C ASP A 311 -0.40 -8.79 31.04
N VAL A 312 -0.58 -7.47 30.94
CA VAL A 312 0.07 -6.63 29.94
C VAL A 312 1.59 -6.67 30.10
N ILE A 313 2.29 -6.90 29.00
CA ILE A 313 3.76 -6.96 28.92
C ILE A 313 4.30 -5.83 28.05
N GLU A 314 5.53 -5.39 28.34
CA GLU A 314 6.31 -4.50 27.49
C GLU A 314 7.62 -5.18 27.09
N ARG A 315 7.95 -5.17 25.79
CA ARG A 315 9.12 -5.86 25.25
C ARG A 315 9.79 -5.06 24.14
N ASP A 316 11.11 -5.18 24.07
CA ASP A 316 11.94 -4.54 23.06
C ASP A 316 12.20 -5.54 21.93
N ILE A 317 11.61 -5.35 20.76
CA ILE A 317 11.68 -6.32 19.65
C ILE A 317 12.05 -5.63 18.34
N THR A 318 12.96 -6.24 17.61
CA THR A 318 13.31 -5.88 16.23
C THR A 318 12.43 -6.65 15.26
N LEU A 319 11.70 -5.95 14.41
CA LEU A 319 10.99 -6.54 13.27
C LEU A 319 11.84 -6.42 12.01
N THR A 320 11.75 -7.43 11.14
CA THR A 320 12.45 -7.46 9.86
C THR A 320 11.48 -7.88 8.76
N CYS A 321 11.46 -7.16 7.64
CA CYS A 321 10.73 -7.58 6.45
C CYS A 321 11.50 -8.66 5.70
N VAL A 322 10.79 -9.65 5.15
CA VAL A 322 11.42 -10.68 4.29
C VAL A 322 12.05 -10.08 3.03
N SER A 323 11.49 -8.97 2.53
CA SER A 323 12.02 -8.24 1.38
C SER A 323 13.28 -7.41 1.69
N ASN A 324 13.76 -7.44 2.94
CA ASN A 324 14.98 -6.76 3.32
C ASN A 324 16.18 -7.40 2.62
N THR A 325 16.81 -6.68 1.71
CA THR A 325 18.04 -7.13 1.06
C THR A 325 19.23 -7.04 2.01
N VAL A 326 20.33 -7.71 1.68
CA VAL A 326 21.59 -7.58 2.44
C VAL A 326 22.02 -6.11 2.48
N GLY A 327 22.19 -5.57 3.68
CA GLY A 327 22.47 -4.14 3.90
C GLY A 327 21.25 -3.22 3.79
N GLY A 328 20.05 -3.76 3.61
CA GLY A 328 18.80 -3.00 3.47
C GLY A 328 18.32 -2.37 4.77
N ARG A 329 17.29 -1.53 4.65
CA ARG A 329 16.72 -0.72 5.76
C ARG A 329 15.35 -1.19 6.24
N LEU A 330 14.84 -2.32 5.72
CA LEU A 330 13.54 -2.86 6.12
C LEU A 330 13.65 -3.69 7.41
N ALA A 331 14.30 -3.14 8.40
CA ALA A 331 14.38 -3.63 9.77
C ALA A 331 14.28 -2.44 10.73
N GLY A 332 13.63 -2.63 11.87
CA GLY A 332 13.46 -1.59 12.87
C GLY A 332 13.17 -2.19 14.25
N THR A 333 13.59 -1.49 15.27
CA THR A 333 13.40 -1.87 16.68
C THR A 333 12.44 -0.92 17.35
N ALA A 334 11.51 -1.45 18.12
CA ALA A 334 10.61 -0.66 18.94
C ALA A 334 10.37 -1.34 20.29
N ARG A 335 9.96 -0.54 21.27
CA ARG A 335 9.39 -0.99 22.53
C ARG A 335 7.90 -1.19 22.35
N TRP A 336 7.47 -2.45 22.42
CA TRP A 336 6.08 -2.85 22.19
C TRP A 336 5.37 -3.07 23.50
N LEU A 337 4.12 -2.61 23.58
CA LEU A 337 3.22 -2.84 24.71
C LEU A 337 2.02 -3.65 24.23
N GLY A 338 1.70 -4.75 24.91
CA GLY A 338 0.61 -5.63 24.49
C GLY A 338 0.32 -6.72 25.51
N ILE A 339 -0.48 -7.70 25.10
CA ILE A 339 -0.78 -8.89 25.92
C ILE A 339 -0.02 -10.11 25.37
N PRO A 340 0.42 -11.05 26.24
CA PRO A 340 1.18 -12.23 25.80
C PRO A 340 0.30 -13.15 24.96
N LEU A 341 0.70 -13.35 23.70
CA LEU A 341 -0.07 -14.11 22.71
C LEU A 341 -0.27 -15.56 23.13
N GLY A 342 0.80 -16.22 23.57
CA GLY A 342 0.73 -17.63 23.97
C GLY A 342 -0.24 -17.89 25.13
N ALA A 343 -0.26 -17.02 26.13
CA ALA A 343 -1.22 -17.10 27.25
C ALA A 343 -2.65 -16.88 26.75
N PHE A 344 -2.86 -15.85 25.93
CA PHE A 344 -4.15 -15.52 25.34
C PHE A 344 -4.73 -16.68 24.51
N LEU A 345 -3.91 -17.34 23.67
CA LEU A 345 -4.35 -18.48 22.87
C LEU A 345 -4.71 -19.70 23.73
N ARG A 346 -3.91 -20.01 24.77
CA ARG A 346 -4.17 -21.15 25.68
C ARG A 346 -5.44 -20.93 26.49
N GLU A 347 -5.66 -19.73 26.99
CA GLU A 347 -6.88 -19.34 27.74
C GLU A 347 -8.15 -19.54 26.90
N ASN A 348 -8.05 -19.30 25.58
CA ASN A 348 -9.14 -19.51 24.65
C ASN A 348 -9.27 -20.96 24.15
N GLY A 349 -8.48 -21.86 24.67
CA GLY A 349 -8.60 -23.29 24.41
C GLY A 349 -8.21 -23.65 22.97
N ILE A 350 -7.08 -23.12 22.48
CA ILE A 350 -6.54 -23.55 21.19
C ILE A 350 -6.25 -25.06 21.21
N ARG A 351 -6.67 -25.78 20.18
CA ARG A 351 -6.55 -27.23 20.09
C ARG A 351 -5.18 -27.64 19.56
N SER A 352 -4.66 -28.76 20.06
CA SER A 352 -3.32 -29.28 19.74
C SER A 352 -3.11 -29.66 18.25
N GLY A 353 -4.17 -29.80 17.47
CA GLY A 353 -4.07 -30.09 16.02
C GLY A 353 -3.87 -28.84 15.15
N SER A 354 -3.93 -27.63 15.73
CA SER A 354 -3.66 -26.40 14.98
C SER A 354 -2.15 -26.21 14.83
N ASP A 355 -1.65 -26.11 13.61
CA ASP A 355 -0.25 -25.79 13.31
C ASP A 355 -0.09 -24.40 12.65
N GLN A 356 -1.21 -23.78 12.23
CA GLN A 356 -1.25 -22.46 11.63
C GLN A 356 -2.29 -21.56 12.33
N LEU A 357 -1.93 -20.30 12.60
CA LEU A 357 -2.86 -19.23 12.90
C LEU A 357 -3.08 -18.39 11.65
N VAL A 358 -4.29 -18.40 11.11
CA VAL A 358 -4.67 -17.50 10.02
C VAL A 358 -5.12 -16.18 10.64
N CYS A 359 -4.24 -15.18 10.58
CA CYS A 359 -4.49 -13.85 11.10
C CYS A 359 -5.06 -12.97 9.99
N ARG A 360 -6.20 -12.33 10.26
CA ARG A 360 -6.93 -11.48 9.30
C ARG A 360 -6.83 -10.02 9.69
N SER A 361 -6.41 -9.22 8.74
CA SER A 361 -6.43 -7.76 8.83
C SER A 361 -7.75 -7.20 8.31
N VAL A 362 -8.13 -6.01 8.76
CA VAL A 362 -9.34 -5.31 8.31
C VAL A 362 -9.33 -5.00 6.81
N ASP A 363 -8.16 -4.87 6.19
CA ASP A 363 -8.00 -4.67 4.73
C ASP A 363 -8.12 -5.97 3.92
N GLY A 364 -8.46 -7.09 4.58
CA GLY A 364 -8.60 -8.39 3.96
C GLY A 364 -7.30 -9.17 3.79
N MET A 365 -6.15 -8.60 4.17
CA MET A 365 -4.87 -9.30 4.17
C MET A 365 -4.89 -10.47 5.13
N THR A 366 -4.33 -11.62 4.73
CA THR A 366 -4.17 -12.80 5.57
C THR A 366 -2.69 -13.11 5.80
N ILE A 367 -2.34 -13.45 7.04
CA ILE A 367 -1.01 -13.89 7.45
C ILE A 367 -1.13 -15.26 8.11
N GLY A 368 -0.34 -16.25 7.65
CA GLY A 368 -0.25 -17.56 8.27
C GLY A 368 0.92 -17.62 9.26
N ALA A 369 0.63 -17.56 10.56
CA ALA A 369 1.67 -17.68 11.58
C ALA A 369 1.79 -19.11 12.10
N PRO A 370 3.02 -19.65 12.31
CA PRO A 370 3.18 -20.94 12.94
C PRO A 370 2.59 -20.93 14.37
N THR A 371 1.60 -21.77 14.64
CA THR A 371 0.96 -21.86 15.96
C THR A 371 1.99 -22.17 17.06
N ARG A 372 2.96 -23.02 16.76
CA ARG A 372 4.04 -23.34 17.69
C ARG A 372 4.80 -22.10 18.15
N SER A 373 5.23 -21.25 17.20
CA SER A 373 5.95 -20.01 17.53
C SER A 373 5.10 -19.05 18.34
N ALA A 374 3.81 -18.91 17.99
CA ALA A 374 2.88 -18.07 18.75
C ALA A 374 2.66 -18.57 20.20
N LEU A 375 2.80 -19.85 20.45
CA LEU A 375 2.63 -20.46 21.79
C LEU A 375 3.94 -20.50 22.59
N GLU A 376 5.08 -20.75 21.95
CA GLU A 376 6.35 -21.05 22.64
C GLU A 376 7.28 -19.83 22.76
N VAL A 377 7.19 -18.85 21.86
CA VAL A 377 7.98 -17.62 21.95
C VAL A 377 7.38 -16.73 23.05
N GLU A 378 8.14 -16.53 24.13
CA GLU A 378 7.67 -15.89 25.37
C GLU A 378 7.22 -14.44 25.13
N ASP A 379 7.94 -13.71 24.27
CA ASP A 379 7.68 -12.30 23.97
C ASP A 379 6.72 -12.08 22.78
N ALA A 380 6.09 -13.17 22.26
CA ALA A 380 5.02 -13.05 21.27
C ALA A 380 3.81 -12.33 21.90
N MET A 381 3.26 -11.33 21.20
CA MET A 381 2.19 -10.51 21.77
C MET A 381 1.15 -10.03 20.76
N LEU A 382 -0.01 -9.64 21.27
CA LEU A 382 -0.94 -8.73 20.61
C LEU A 382 -0.64 -7.34 21.12
N ALA A 383 0.05 -6.55 20.28
CA ALA A 383 0.53 -5.22 20.64
C ALA A 383 -0.53 -4.14 20.33
N PHE A 384 -0.69 -3.18 21.23
CA PHE A 384 -1.51 -1.97 21.08
C PHE A 384 -0.73 -0.68 21.35
N GLY A 385 0.53 -0.78 21.83
CA GLY A 385 1.44 0.34 22.03
C GLY A 385 2.80 0.12 21.35
N MET A 386 3.46 1.23 21.00
CA MET A 386 4.77 1.26 20.34
C MET A 386 5.54 2.50 20.80
N ASN A 387 6.74 2.31 21.35
CA ASN A 387 7.61 3.39 21.83
C ASN A 387 6.91 4.35 22.83
N GLY A 388 6.09 3.81 23.74
CA GLY A 388 5.43 4.57 24.80
C GLY A 388 4.16 5.31 24.39
N GLU A 389 3.66 5.13 23.17
CA GLU A 389 2.40 5.70 22.68
C GLU A 389 1.50 4.62 22.05
N PRO A 390 0.18 4.87 21.88
CA PRO A 390 -0.65 3.96 21.09
C PRO A 390 -0.06 3.72 19.72
N LEU A 391 -0.24 2.52 19.16
CA LEU A 391 0.29 2.19 17.83
C LEU A 391 0.02 3.32 16.84
N PRO A 392 1.01 3.77 16.03
CA PRO A 392 0.72 4.60 14.88
C PRO A 392 -0.26 3.91 13.94
N VAL A 393 -1.14 4.69 13.30
CA VAL A 393 -2.19 4.12 12.43
C VAL A 393 -1.58 3.27 11.32
N GLU A 394 -0.49 3.73 10.72
CA GLU A 394 0.28 3.04 9.68
C GLU A 394 1.00 1.77 10.17
N HIS A 395 1.18 1.64 11.49
CA HIS A 395 1.83 0.48 12.10
C HIS A 395 0.84 -0.51 12.73
N GLY A 396 -0.48 -0.35 12.49
CA GLY A 396 -1.47 -1.36 12.80
C GLY A 396 -2.44 -1.02 13.94
N PHE A 397 -2.63 0.28 14.25
CA PHE A 397 -3.63 0.70 15.23
C PHE A 397 -5.02 0.13 14.94
N PRO A 398 -5.80 -0.36 15.93
CA PRO A 398 -5.48 -0.33 17.36
C PRO A 398 -4.69 -1.54 17.85
N VAL A 399 -4.66 -2.67 17.13
CA VAL A 399 -3.99 -3.90 17.55
C VAL A 399 -3.26 -4.55 16.40
N ARG A 400 -2.05 -5.03 16.65
CA ARG A 400 -1.28 -5.87 15.74
C ARG A 400 -0.72 -7.08 16.45
N MET A 401 -0.41 -8.13 15.69
CA MET A 401 0.39 -9.25 16.18
C MET A 401 1.89 -8.94 16.03
N VAL A 402 2.69 -9.42 16.97
CA VAL A 402 4.15 -9.43 16.93
C VAL A 402 4.64 -10.76 17.48
N ILE A 403 5.36 -11.54 16.67
CA ILE A 403 6.06 -12.78 17.10
C ILE A 403 7.54 -12.61 16.75
N PRO A 404 8.44 -12.47 17.73
CA PRO A 404 9.87 -12.38 17.49
C PRO A 404 10.45 -13.58 16.72
N GLY A 405 11.56 -13.38 16.02
CA GLY A 405 12.28 -14.44 15.33
C GLY A 405 11.73 -14.83 13.96
N LEU A 406 10.56 -14.31 13.58
CA LEU A 406 9.94 -14.57 12.28
C LEU A 406 9.83 -13.29 11.45
N TYR A 407 10.00 -13.42 10.12
CA TYR A 407 9.76 -12.30 9.21
C TYR A 407 8.31 -11.80 9.28
N GLY A 408 8.13 -10.47 9.17
CA GLY A 408 6.86 -9.80 9.45
C GLY A 408 5.65 -10.30 8.66
N TYR A 409 5.85 -10.92 7.48
CA TYR A 409 4.74 -11.43 6.66
C TYR A 409 4.11 -12.74 7.19
N VAL A 410 4.70 -13.37 8.21
CA VAL A 410 4.14 -14.52 8.94
C VAL A 410 3.97 -14.23 10.45
N SER A 411 4.43 -13.06 10.94
CA SER A 411 4.51 -12.80 12.38
C SER A 411 3.86 -11.49 12.83
N ALA A 412 3.53 -10.58 11.90
CA ALA A 412 3.29 -9.18 12.27
C ALA A 412 2.06 -8.58 11.58
N CYS A 413 0.90 -9.27 11.69
CA CYS A 413 -0.38 -8.81 11.13
C CYS A 413 -0.79 -7.47 11.74
N LYS A 414 -0.89 -6.43 10.91
CA LYS A 414 -1.39 -5.09 11.26
C LYS A 414 -2.91 -5.03 11.16
N TRP A 415 -3.53 -4.12 11.90
CA TRP A 415 -4.99 -3.91 11.89
C TRP A 415 -5.75 -5.23 12.08
N LEU A 416 -5.28 -6.02 13.03
CA LEU A 416 -5.72 -7.39 13.27
C LEU A 416 -7.17 -7.40 13.77
N THR A 417 -8.06 -8.12 13.08
CA THR A 417 -9.47 -8.27 13.42
C THR A 417 -9.90 -9.72 13.61
N GLY A 418 -9.05 -10.67 13.25
CA GLY A 418 -9.38 -12.09 13.42
C GLY A 418 -8.16 -12.98 13.53
N ILE A 419 -8.27 -14.01 14.38
CA ILE A 419 -7.32 -15.12 14.46
C ILE A 419 -8.13 -16.41 14.32
N GLU A 420 -7.86 -17.17 13.27
CA GLU A 420 -8.44 -18.49 13.04
C GLU A 420 -7.37 -19.55 13.31
N ALA A 421 -7.59 -20.40 14.29
CA ALA A 421 -6.74 -21.57 14.51
C ALA A 421 -7.03 -22.61 13.42
N SER A 422 -6.05 -22.95 12.61
CA SER A 422 -6.17 -23.76 11.39
C SER A 422 -4.96 -24.68 11.21
N THR A 423 -4.82 -25.26 10.02
CA THR A 423 -3.65 -26.03 9.62
C THR A 423 -3.13 -25.51 8.28
N TYR A 424 -1.82 -25.71 8.00
CA TYR A 424 -1.22 -25.36 6.71
C TYR A 424 -1.85 -26.14 5.54
N ASP A 425 -2.37 -27.35 5.79
CA ASP A 425 -3.08 -28.12 4.76
C ASP A 425 -4.46 -27.56 4.43
N ALA A 426 -5.07 -26.81 5.34
CA ALA A 426 -6.43 -26.29 5.17
C ALA A 426 -6.48 -24.88 4.58
N PHE A 427 -5.43 -24.09 4.71
CA PHE A 427 -5.45 -22.71 4.28
C PHE A 427 -4.06 -22.20 3.88
N ASP A 428 -3.97 -21.64 2.67
CA ASP A 428 -2.82 -20.87 2.22
C ASP A 428 -3.05 -19.37 2.47
N ALA A 429 -2.17 -18.74 3.25
CA ALA A 429 -2.23 -17.30 3.47
C ALA A 429 -1.72 -16.54 2.22
N TYR A 430 -2.04 -15.25 2.12
CA TYR A 430 -1.80 -14.39 0.95
C TYR A 430 -0.41 -14.55 0.30
N TRP A 431 0.65 -14.60 1.11
CA TRP A 431 2.02 -14.75 0.60
C TRP A 431 2.39 -16.20 0.29
N THR A 432 1.84 -17.18 1.02
CA THR A 432 2.02 -18.61 0.74
C THR A 432 1.40 -18.99 -0.60
N GLU A 433 0.20 -18.46 -0.92
CA GLU A 433 -0.41 -18.59 -2.26
C GLU A 433 0.46 -18.05 -3.41
N ARG A 434 1.48 -17.24 -3.07
CA ARG A 434 2.43 -16.59 -3.99
C ARG A 434 3.84 -17.16 -3.87
N ASP A 435 3.95 -18.40 -3.44
CA ASP A 435 5.19 -19.17 -3.33
C ASP A 435 6.23 -18.63 -2.33
N TRP A 436 5.85 -17.73 -1.41
CA TRP A 436 6.71 -17.39 -0.28
C TRP A 436 6.65 -18.50 0.77
N ALA A 437 7.77 -18.70 1.48
CA ALA A 437 7.88 -19.75 2.48
C ALA A 437 6.83 -19.62 3.57
N ALA A 438 6.12 -20.72 3.89
CA ALA A 438 5.08 -20.75 4.92
C ALA A 438 5.65 -20.55 6.34
N GLN A 439 6.88 -21.03 6.57
CA GLN A 439 7.65 -20.79 7.77
C GLN A 439 8.87 -19.94 7.41
N ALA A 440 9.07 -18.85 8.12
CA ALA A 440 10.03 -17.82 7.73
C ALA A 440 10.82 -17.29 8.93
N PRO A 441 11.72 -18.12 9.51
CA PRO A 441 12.62 -17.67 10.56
C PRO A 441 13.58 -16.62 10.02
N ILE A 442 13.82 -15.56 10.81
CA ILE A 442 14.75 -14.50 10.45
C ILE A 442 16.17 -15.06 10.41
N ARG A 443 16.85 -14.81 9.29
CA ARG A 443 18.27 -15.18 9.12
C ARG A 443 19.16 -14.22 9.89
N ILE A 444 20.32 -14.71 10.37
CA ILE A 444 21.37 -13.86 10.95
C ILE A 444 21.79 -12.85 9.91
N ALA A 445 21.82 -11.58 10.29
CA ALA A 445 22.23 -10.51 9.42
C ALA A 445 23.02 -9.42 10.16
N SER A 446 23.86 -8.72 9.41
CA SER A 446 24.62 -7.58 9.87
C SER A 446 24.67 -6.50 8.79
N ARG A 447 24.74 -5.24 9.22
CA ARG A 447 24.75 -4.08 8.34
C ARG A 447 25.75 -3.04 8.83
N ILE A 448 26.51 -2.46 7.90
CA ILE A 448 27.32 -1.28 8.14
C ILE A 448 26.47 -0.05 7.88
N ASP A 449 26.32 0.82 8.88
CA ASP A 449 25.59 2.08 8.77
C ASP A 449 26.53 3.26 8.52
N THR A 450 27.69 3.25 9.18
CA THR A 450 28.71 4.30 9.03
C THR A 450 30.11 3.67 8.90
N PRO A 451 30.98 4.24 8.01
CA PRO A 451 30.71 5.31 7.05
C PRO A 451 29.71 4.88 5.96
N ALA A 452 28.93 5.81 5.43
CA ALA A 452 27.96 5.52 4.37
C ALA A 452 28.67 5.03 3.08
N PRO A 453 28.03 4.17 2.26
CA PRO A 453 28.59 3.71 0.99
C PRO A 453 29.03 4.85 0.09
N LEU A 454 30.18 4.68 -0.58
CA LEU A 454 30.79 5.65 -1.51
C LEU A 454 31.15 7.02 -0.88
N ARG A 455 30.99 7.17 0.44
CA ARG A 455 31.33 8.41 1.14
C ARG A 455 32.83 8.68 1.07
N ARG A 456 33.20 9.96 0.88
CA ARG A 456 34.56 10.46 1.04
C ARG A 456 34.69 11.11 2.42
N PHE A 457 35.80 10.82 3.10
CA PHE A 457 36.12 11.40 4.41
C PHE A 457 37.63 11.58 4.58
N PRO A 458 38.09 12.50 5.43
CA PRO A 458 39.51 12.66 5.73
C PRO A 458 40.11 11.38 6.31
N ALA A 459 41.33 11.03 5.87
CA ALA A 459 42.11 9.93 6.42
C ALA A 459 42.33 10.10 7.94
N GLY A 460 42.60 9.02 8.64
CA GLY A 460 42.77 8.95 10.08
C GLY A 460 41.78 8.04 10.77
N ARG A 461 41.72 8.11 12.10
CA ARG A 461 40.88 7.24 12.93
C ARG A 461 39.41 7.54 12.78
N ARG A 462 38.62 6.51 12.42
CA ARG A 462 37.17 6.56 12.22
C ARG A 462 36.49 5.32 12.75
N ALA A 463 35.23 5.48 13.14
CA ALA A 463 34.39 4.33 13.48
C ALA A 463 33.82 3.69 12.21
N ILE A 464 33.95 2.36 12.10
CA ILE A 464 33.10 1.52 11.27
C ILE A 464 32.06 0.97 12.23
N ALA A 465 30.76 1.23 11.99
CA ALA A 465 29.72 0.84 12.94
C ALA A 465 28.41 0.49 12.21
N GLY A 466 27.57 -0.26 12.91
CA GLY A 466 26.28 -0.70 12.37
C GLY A 466 25.49 -1.54 13.37
N VAL A 467 24.54 -2.29 12.84
CA VAL A 467 23.66 -3.17 13.61
C VAL A 467 23.77 -4.62 13.11
N ALA A 468 23.53 -5.58 14.00
CA ALA A 468 23.41 -6.99 13.69
C ALA A 468 22.23 -7.60 14.45
N TRP A 469 21.55 -8.59 13.86
CA TRP A 469 20.37 -9.22 14.47
C TRP A 469 20.27 -10.71 14.17
N ALA A 470 19.77 -11.44 15.14
CA ALA A 470 19.41 -12.84 15.10
C ALA A 470 18.38 -13.09 16.23
N GLN A 471 17.17 -12.56 16.06
CA GLN A 471 16.13 -12.60 17.08
C GLN A 471 15.92 -14.01 17.62
N THR A 472 15.55 -14.13 18.88
CA THR A 472 15.48 -15.33 19.73
C THR A 472 16.83 -15.97 20.07
N ARG A 473 17.87 -15.77 19.27
CA ARG A 473 19.23 -16.31 19.45
C ARG A 473 20.23 -15.29 19.99
N GLY A 474 19.97 -13.99 19.77
CA GLY A 474 20.88 -12.90 20.10
C GLY A 474 22.15 -12.86 19.25
N ILE A 475 22.97 -11.81 19.42
CA ILE A 475 24.27 -11.65 18.74
C ILE A 475 25.40 -11.81 19.74
N GLY A 476 26.30 -12.79 19.50
CA GLY A 476 27.47 -13.09 20.31
C GLY A 476 28.75 -12.39 19.85
N ALA A 477 28.94 -12.26 18.53
CA ALA A 477 30.08 -11.56 17.97
C ALA A 477 29.75 -10.86 16.64
N VAL A 478 30.51 -9.82 16.33
CA VAL A 478 30.53 -9.17 15.01
C VAL A 478 31.98 -8.96 14.62
N GLU A 479 32.31 -9.24 13.36
CA GLU A 479 33.63 -9.06 12.81
C GLU A 479 33.55 -8.25 11.51
N VAL A 480 34.53 -7.41 11.27
CA VAL A 480 34.67 -6.60 10.07
C VAL A 480 35.94 -6.95 9.34
N ARG A 481 35.89 -7.09 8.04
CA ARG A 481 37.04 -7.26 7.16
C ARG A 481 37.20 -5.99 6.32
N VAL A 482 38.44 -5.48 6.31
CA VAL A 482 38.85 -4.33 5.49
C VAL A 482 39.67 -4.90 4.32
N ASP A 483 39.20 -4.69 3.11
CA ASP A 483 39.71 -5.30 1.87
C ASP A 483 39.87 -6.84 2.00
N ASP A 484 40.99 -7.41 1.62
CA ASP A 484 41.32 -8.84 1.75
C ASP A 484 42.07 -9.16 3.05
N GLY A 485 42.02 -8.26 4.04
CA GLY A 485 42.67 -8.42 5.33
C GLY A 485 41.99 -9.47 6.22
N PRO A 486 42.50 -9.67 7.44
CA PRO A 486 41.89 -10.57 8.42
C PRO A 486 40.55 -10.03 8.92
N TRP A 487 39.71 -10.91 9.47
CA TRP A 487 38.54 -10.54 10.23
C TRP A 487 38.95 -9.89 11.55
N LEU A 488 38.49 -8.67 11.80
CA LEU A 488 38.75 -7.88 12.99
C LEU A 488 37.52 -7.85 13.90
N PRO A 489 37.66 -8.24 15.18
CA PRO A 489 36.52 -8.24 16.10
C PRO A 489 36.03 -6.80 16.39
N ALA A 490 34.74 -6.58 16.24
CA ALA A 490 34.07 -5.34 16.61
C ALA A 490 33.66 -5.36 18.08
N GLN A 491 33.62 -4.18 18.70
CA GLN A 491 33.07 -4.01 20.04
C GLN A 491 31.54 -3.95 19.93
N LEU A 492 30.86 -4.78 20.72
CA LEU A 492 29.39 -4.83 20.79
C LEU A 492 28.87 -3.86 21.86
N SER A 493 27.70 -3.25 21.62
CA SER A 493 26.96 -2.60 22.69
C SER A 493 26.56 -3.62 23.78
N PRO A 494 26.26 -3.19 25.02
CA PRO A 494 25.66 -4.07 26.00
C PRO A 494 24.44 -4.80 25.43
N GLN A 495 24.27 -6.08 25.76
CA GLN A 495 23.08 -6.82 25.37
C GLN A 495 21.90 -6.39 26.21
N VAL A 496 20.79 -6.03 25.59
CA VAL A 496 19.52 -5.69 26.23
C VAL A 496 18.61 -6.91 26.22
N ASP A 497 18.37 -7.45 25.04
CA ASP A 497 17.52 -8.62 24.82
C ASP A 497 18.01 -9.42 23.60
N ALA A 498 17.63 -10.71 23.52
CA ALA A 498 17.93 -11.56 22.35
C ALA A 498 17.09 -11.18 21.12
N ASP A 499 15.90 -10.61 21.33
CA ASP A 499 14.98 -10.19 20.27
C ASP A 499 15.29 -8.81 19.71
N LEU A 500 16.26 -8.12 20.32
CA LEU A 500 16.74 -6.81 19.88
C LEU A 500 17.95 -6.96 18.95
N TRP A 501 18.05 -6.10 17.94
CA TRP A 501 19.31 -5.93 17.25
C TRP A 501 20.39 -5.41 18.20
N ARG A 502 21.64 -5.71 17.89
CA ARG A 502 22.78 -5.27 18.67
C ARG A 502 23.64 -4.33 17.84
N GLN A 503 23.93 -3.16 18.39
CA GLN A 503 24.86 -2.23 17.76
C GLN A 503 26.30 -2.68 17.97
N TRP A 504 27.16 -2.35 17.02
CA TRP A 504 28.57 -2.71 17.05
C TRP A 504 29.44 -1.57 16.50
N VAL A 505 30.71 -1.50 16.92
CA VAL A 505 31.67 -0.52 16.46
C VAL A 505 33.08 -1.10 16.37
N LEU A 506 33.78 -0.79 15.28
CA LEU A 506 35.21 -1.04 15.09
C LEU A 506 35.92 0.30 14.78
N PRO A 507 36.71 0.87 15.71
CA PRO A 507 37.60 1.97 15.37
C PRO A 507 38.70 1.49 14.42
N HIS A 508 38.89 2.18 13.29
CA HIS A 508 39.89 1.84 12.29
C HIS A 508 40.66 3.09 11.83
N ASP A 509 41.96 2.95 11.60
CA ASP A 509 42.83 4.02 11.10
C ASP A 509 42.97 3.88 9.58
N PHE A 510 42.34 4.78 8.84
CA PHE A 510 42.35 4.82 7.39
C PHE A 510 43.52 5.66 6.87
N ALA A 511 44.41 5.08 6.09
CA ALA A 511 45.31 5.83 5.23
C ALA A 511 44.53 6.41 4.02
N PRO A 512 45.07 7.41 3.29
CA PRO A 512 44.44 7.80 2.03
C PRO A 512 44.32 6.63 1.07
N GLY A 513 43.08 6.39 0.55
CA GLY A 513 42.81 5.24 -0.32
C GLY A 513 41.34 4.88 -0.41
N SER A 514 41.03 3.87 -1.23
CA SER A 514 39.70 3.28 -1.37
C SER A 514 39.70 1.93 -0.66
N TYR A 515 38.65 1.66 0.11
CA TYR A 515 38.53 0.48 0.95
C TYR A 515 37.21 -0.23 0.70
N GLN A 516 37.24 -1.57 0.72
CA GLN A 516 36.04 -2.40 0.82
C GLN A 516 35.86 -2.86 2.27
N LEU A 517 34.71 -2.57 2.85
CA LEU A 517 34.37 -2.97 4.22
C LEU A 517 33.32 -4.07 4.12
N THR A 518 33.58 -5.22 4.78
CA THR A 518 32.64 -6.36 4.83
C THR A 518 32.40 -6.72 6.29
N VAL A 519 31.14 -6.98 6.66
CA VAL A 519 30.74 -7.36 8.03
C VAL A 519 30.08 -8.72 8.06
N ARG A 520 30.34 -9.50 9.13
CA ARG A 520 29.61 -10.71 9.48
C ARG A 520 29.27 -10.73 10.97
N ALA A 521 28.17 -11.40 11.28
CA ALA A 521 27.74 -11.62 12.66
C ALA A 521 27.78 -13.10 13.03
N THR A 522 27.89 -13.38 14.31
CA THR A 522 27.73 -14.71 14.90
C THR A 522 26.68 -14.62 16.00
N SER A 523 25.71 -15.54 16.02
CA SER A 523 24.70 -15.58 17.09
C SER A 523 25.33 -15.92 18.45
N ALA A 524 24.61 -15.69 19.54
CA ALA A 524 25.08 -16.10 20.87
C ALA A 524 25.19 -17.62 21.03
N GLU A 525 24.55 -18.39 20.15
CA GLU A 525 24.64 -19.86 20.08
C GLU A 525 25.83 -20.34 19.24
N GLY A 526 26.57 -19.43 18.60
CA GLY A 526 27.77 -19.77 17.82
C GLY A 526 27.52 -19.99 16.32
N GLU A 527 26.28 -19.78 15.83
CA GLU A 527 25.97 -19.85 14.39
C GLU A 527 26.54 -18.64 13.67
N VAL A 528 27.36 -18.85 12.66
CA VAL A 528 27.97 -17.76 11.86
C VAL A 528 27.06 -17.38 10.69
N GLN A 529 26.93 -16.09 10.43
CA GLN A 529 26.23 -15.57 9.25
C GLN A 529 26.85 -16.15 7.98
N THR A 530 26.02 -16.73 7.11
CA THR A 530 26.46 -17.35 5.85
C THR A 530 26.99 -16.31 4.86
N GLU A 531 28.04 -16.67 4.12
CA GLU A 531 28.55 -15.89 2.98
C GLU A 531 27.73 -16.13 1.70
N GLU A 532 26.97 -17.24 1.66
CA GLU A 532 26.13 -17.58 0.51
C GLU A 532 25.07 -16.51 0.29
N ARG A 533 25.13 -15.89 -0.90
CA ARG A 533 24.20 -14.83 -1.25
C ARG A 533 22.90 -15.41 -1.79
N ALA A 534 21.78 -14.99 -1.20
CA ALA A 534 20.46 -15.27 -1.69
C ALA A 534 19.63 -13.98 -1.76
N GLU A 535 18.74 -13.92 -2.75
CA GLU A 535 17.75 -12.86 -2.86
C GLU A 535 16.63 -13.05 -1.81
N PRO A 536 15.81 -12.02 -1.53
CA PRO A 536 14.75 -12.12 -0.54
C PRO A 536 13.74 -13.23 -0.78
N PHE A 537 13.37 -13.49 -2.03
CA PHE A 537 12.44 -14.56 -2.39
C PHE A 537 13.13 -15.92 -2.41
N PRO A 538 12.50 -17.00 -1.88
CA PRO A 538 11.21 -17.06 -1.20
C PRO A 538 11.30 -16.94 0.34
N ALA A 539 12.49 -16.91 0.96
CA ALA A 539 12.67 -17.16 2.40
C ALA A 539 13.64 -16.17 3.09
N GLY A 540 13.76 -14.98 2.54
CA GLY A 540 14.65 -13.93 3.05
C GLY A 540 16.05 -13.96 2.47
N SER A 541 16.67 -12.77 2.36
CA SER A 541 18.03 -12.62 1.83
C SER A 541 19.10 -13.19 2.77
N SER A 542 20.22 -13.62 2.20
CA SER A 542 21.42 -14.01 2.93
C SER A 542 22.69 -13.51 2.25
N GLY A 543 23.82 -13.59 2.94
CA GLY A 543 25.11 -13.11 2.49
C GLY A 543 25.65 -11.98 3.35
N LEU A 544 26.88 -11.57 3.10
CA LEU A 544 27.58 -10.54 3.87
C LEU A 544 27.34 -9.16 3.27
N HIS A 545 27.14 -8.15 4.11
CA HIS A 545 27.05 -6.77 3.67
C HIS A 545 28.45 -6.20 3.43
N SER A 546 28.68 -5.70 2.22
CA SER A 546 29.93 -5.07 1.81
C SER A 546 29.66 -3.69 1.21
N ILE A 547 30.48 -2.71 1.59
CA ILE A 547 30.43 -1.35 1.07
C ILE A 547 31.82 -0.90 0.63
N ARG A 548 31.88 0.10 -0.26
CA ARG A 548 33.11 0.81 -0.60
C ARG A 548 33.10 2.23 -0.03
N VAL A 549 34.27 2.66 0.49
CA VAL A 549 34.46 3.99 1.07
C VAL A 549 35.79 4.57 0.61
N ASN A 550 35.98 5.89 0.69
CA ASN A 550 37.19 6.58 0.24
C ASN A 550 37.73 7.50 1.33
N ALA A 551 38.95 7.23 1.81
CA ALA A 551 39.70 8.11 2.68
C ALA A 551 40.58 9.05 1.85
N THR A 552 40.58 10.34 2.10
CA THR A 552 41.28 11.40 1.33
C THR A 552 42.24 12.22 2.18
#